data_31656b90c37fb5f19d16a87bfae47380
#
_entry.id   31656b90c37fb5f19d16a87bfae47380
#
_cell.length_a   1.000
_cell.length_b   1.000
_cell.length_c   1.000
_cell.angle_alpha   90.00
_cell.angle_beta   90.00
_cell.angle_gamma   90.00
#
_symmetry.space_group_name_H-M   'P 1'
#
loop_
_entity.id
_entity.type
_entity.pdbx_description
1 polymer ?
#
loop_
_entity_poly.entity_id
_entity_poly.type
_entity_poly.pdbx_seq_one_letter_code
_entity_poly.pdbx_strand_id
1 'polypeptide(L)'
;MSPSTPSGLFSGDYSALRARFLAAARTAGATLVEYLHPLHGPDGERLATDVAYLGRNDARKLMVLISGTHGVEGPFGSACQTAWLSQNTPWQLPDDTAVLAIHLINPWGSAWS
;
A
#
# COMPACT_ATOMS: atom_id res chain seq x y z
N MET A 1 -16.03 -12.50 7.61
CA MET A 1 -14.70 -12.21 8.14
C MET A 1 -14.46 -10.71 8.11
N SER A 2 -14.00 -10.16 9.21
CA SER A 2 -13.73 -8.73 9.28
C SER A 2 -12.42 -8.41 8.57
N PRO A 3 -12.39 -7.37 7.71
CA PRO A 3 -11.13 -6.93 7.08
C PRO A 3 -10.11 -6.39 8.08
N SER A 4 -10.54 -6.09 9.31
CA SER A 4 -9.62 -5.60 10.34
C SER A 4 -8.82 -6.71 11.01
N THR A 5 -9.14 -7.98 10.79
CA THR A 5 -8.36 -9.09 11.35
C THR A 5 -7.10 -9.32 10.50
N PRO A 6 -6.00 -9.78 11.12
CA PRO A 6 -4.80 -10.07 10.34
C PRO A 6 -5.05 -11.05 9.20
N SER A 7 -5.88 -12.08 9.41
CA SER A 7 -6.21 -13.03 8.35
C SER A 7 -6.96 -12.36 7.20
N GLY A 8 -7.80 -11.37 7.50
CA GLY A 8 -8.49 -10.61 6.47
C GLY A 8 -7.56 -9.78 5.62
N LEU A 9 -6.49 -9.24 6.23
CA LEU A 9 -5.51 -8.43 5.50
C LEU A 9 -4.69 -9.26 4.51
N PHE A 10 -4.48 -10.54 4.79
CA PHE A 10 -3.68 -11.41 3.95
C PHE A 10 -4.47 -12.09 2.85
N SER A 11 -5.80 -12.01 2.90
CA SER A 11 -6.65 -12.68 1.92
C SER A 11 -7.15 -11.68 0.89
N GLY A 12 -7.57 -12.22 -0.25
CA GLY A 12 -8.15 -11.42 -1.30
C GLY A 12 -7.24 -11.29 -2.51
N ASP A 13 -7.85 -10.85 -3.58
CA ASP A 13 -7.15 -10.63 -4.84
C ASP A 13 -6.51 -9.25 -4.86
N TYR A 14 -5.87 -8.92 -5.98
CA TYR A 14 -5.18 -7.64 -6.16
C TYR A 14 -6.10 -6.45 -5.87
N SER A 15 -7.34 -6.49 -6.38
CA SER A 15 -8.27 -5.37 -6.21
C SER A 15 -8.62 -5.15 -4.73
N ALA A 16 -8.80 -6.23 -3.99
CA ALA A 16 -9.09 -6.14 -2.56
C ALA A 16 -7.89 -5.62 -1.77
N LEU A 17 -6.69 -6.07 -2.11
CA LEU A 17 -5.46 -5.58 -1.48
C LEU A 17 -5.31 -4.08 -1.72
N ARG A 18 -5.51 -3.65 -2.95
CA ARG A 18 -5.40 -2.24 -3.32
C ARG A 18 -6.44 -1.39 -2.59
N ALA A 19 -7.68 -1.85 -2.54
CA ALA A 19 -8.76 -1.11 -1.88
C ALA A 19 -8.46 -0.90 -0.40
N ARG A 20 -7.95 -1.92 0.28
CA ARG A 20 -7.60 -1.82 1.70
C ARG A 20 -6.45 -0.86 1.93
N PHE A 21 -5.42 -0.93 1.07
CA PHE A 21 -4.29 -0.02 1.18
C PHE A 21 -4.73 1.43 1.00
N LEU A 22 -5.50 1.71 -0.04
CA LEU A 22 -5.98 3.07 -0.32
C LEU A 22 -6.85 3.62 0.81
N ALA A 23 -7.75 2.79 1.35
CA ALA A 23 -8.60 3.20 2.46
C ALA A 23 -7.75 3.53 3.71
N ALA A 24 -6.78 2.69 4.04
CA ALA A 24 -5.92 2.93 5.18
C ALA A 24 -5.07 4.18 5.00
N ALA A 25 -4.55 4.39 3.79
CA ALA A 25 -3.74 5.58 3.48
C ALA A 25 -4.57 6.86 3.60
N ARG A 26 -5.80 6.84 3.11
CA ARG A 26 -6.70 8.00 3.23
C ARG A 26 -7.01 8.30 4.68
N THR A 27 -7.32 7.28 5.46
CA THR A 27 -7.62 7.45 6.89
C THR A 27 -6.40 7.99 7.64
N ALA A 28 -5.20 7.58 7.25
CA ALA A 28 -3.96 8.08 7.85
C ALA A 28 -3.64 9.51 7.44
N GLY A 29 -4.33 10.06 6.46
CA GLY A 29 -4.07 11.42 5.97
C GLY A 29 -2.91 11.49 4.99
N ALA A 30 -2.57 10.39 4.34
CA ALA A 30 -1.47 10.35 3.38
C ALA A 30 -1.84 11.08 2.09
N THR A 31 -0.82 11.66 1.45
CA THR A 31 -0.93 12.12 0.08
C THR A 31 -0.74 10.93 -0.85
N LEU A 32 -1.70 10.72 -1.76
CA LEU A 32 -1.71 9.57 -2.64
C LEU A 32 -1.40 9.97 -4.08
N VAL A 33 -0.57 9.17 -4.74
CA VAL A 33 -0.31 9.29 -6.18
C VAL A 33 -0.50 7.92 -6.81
N GLU A 34 -1.22 7.87 -7.91
CA GLU A 34 -1.50 6.64 -8.63
C GLU A 34 -0.67 6.59 -9.91
N TYR A 35 0.04 5.47 -10.11
CA TYR A 35 0.77 5.22 -11.35
C TYR A 35 0.11 4.04 -12.05
N LEU A 36 -0.62 4.30 -13.13
CA LEU A 36 -1.34 3.27 -13.87
C LEU A 36 -0.39 2.39 -14.67
N HIS A 37 -0.62 1.09 -14.61
CA HIS A 37 0.09 0.13 -15.44
C HIS A 37 -0.64 -0.02 -16.78
N PRO A 38 0.07 -0.21 -17.89
CA PRO A 38 -0.57 -0.31 -19.20
C PRO A 38 -1.37 -1.60 -19.42
N LEU A 39 -1.08 -2.65 -18.67
CA LEU A 39 -1.76 -3.94 -18.79
C LEU A 39 -2.80 -4.12 -17.69
N HIS A 40 -3.69 -5.10 -17.87
CA HIS A 40 -4.76 -5.40 -16.94
C HIS A 40 -4.50 -6.72 -16.22
N GLY A 41 -5.20 -6.93 -15.12
CA GLY A 41 -5.13 -8.18 -14.37
C GLY A 41 -5.98 -9.27 -14.99
N PRO A 42 -5.97 -10.49 -14.37
CA PRO A 42 -6.69 -11.64 -14.92
C PRO A 42 -8.20 -11.48 -15.02
N ASP A 43 -8.78 -10.61 -14.19
CA ASP A 43 -10.22 -10.32 -14.22
C ASP A 43 -10.55 -9.04 -15.01
N GLY A 44 -9.60 -8.52 -15.78
CA GLY A 44 -9.76 -7.29 -16.52
C GLY A 44 -9.60 -6.04 -15.66
N GLU A 45 -9.20 -6.19 -14.42
CA GLU A 45 -9.06 -5.06 -13.51
C GLU A 45 -7.88 -4.17 -13.89
N ARG A 46 -8.02 -2.88 -13.62
CA ARG A 46 -6.93 -1.94 -13.82
C ARG A 46 -5.84 -2.17 -12.78
N LEU A 47 -4.60 -2.12 -13.24
CA LEU A 47 -3.45 -2.28 -12.37
C LEU A 47 -2.78 -0.93 -12.15
N ALA A 48 -2.31 -0.71 -10.94
CA ALA A 48 -1.62 0.52 -10.58
C ALA A 48 -0.64 0.25 -9.45
N THR A 49 0.40 1.07 -9.40
CA THR A 49 1.24 1.20 -8.23
C THR A 49 0.79 2.47 -7.52
N ASP A 50 0.32 2.33 -6.30
CA ASP A 50 -0.12 3.46 -5.50
C ASP A 50 0.97 3.84 -4.52
N VAL A 51 1.22 5.15 -4.41
CA VAL A 51 2.25 5.68 -3.52
C VAL A 51 1.58 6.56 -2.49
N ALA A 52 1.86 6.28 -1.22
CA ALA A 52 1.34 7.05 -0.10
C ALA A 52 2.49 7.77 0.61
N TYR A 53 2.37 9.08 0.75
CA TYR A 53 3.36 9.90 1.44
C TYR A 53 2.78 10.42 2.75
N LEU A 54 3.50 10.19 3.85
CA LEU A 54 3.16 10.69 5.18
C LEU A 54 4.34 11.50 5.70
N GLY A 55 4.06 12.73 6.14
CA GLY A 55 5.06 13.58 6.73
C GLY A 55 5.08 14.96 6.07
N ARG A 56 6.00 15.79 6.55
CA ARG A 56 6.16 17.15 6.04
C ARG A 56 6.83 17.12 4.67
N ASN A 57 6.48 18.08 3.83
CA ASN A 57 7.09 18.19 2.49
C ASN A 57 8.57 18.52 2.54
N ASP A 58 9.02 19.13 3.63
CA ASP A 58 10.41 19.52 3.83
C ASP A 58 11.16 18.56 4.74
N ALA A 59 10.66 17.34 4.91
CA ALA A 59 11.31 16.32 5.72
C ALA A 59 12.72 16.04 5.19
N ARG A 60 13.66 15.90 6.12
CA ARG A 60 15.08 15.71 5.78
C ARG A 60 15.43 14.22 5.67
N LYS A 61 14.59 13.37 6.22
CA LYS A 61 14.79 11.92 6.21
C LYS A 61 13.56 11.27 5.61
N LEU A 62 13.78 10.24 4.79
CA LEU A 62 12.70 9.52 4.15
C LEU A 62 12.88 8.04 4.36
N MET A 63 11.88 7.39 4.94
CA MET A 63 11.81 5.94 5.00
C MET A 63 10.93 5.45 3.86
N VAL A 64 11.45 4.53 3.05
CA VAL A 64 10.71 3.98 1.92
C VAL A 64 10.31 2.54 2.22
N LEU A 65 9.02 2.25 2.12
CA LEU A 65 8.46 0.91 2.32
C LEU A 65 7.91 0.42 0.99
N ILE A 66 8.48 -0.64 0.46
CA ILE A 66 8.12 -1.17 -0.85
C ILE A 66 7.51 -2.56 -0.69
N SER A 67 6.39 -2.83 -1.36
CA SER A 67 5.77 -4.16 -1.39
C SER A 67 5.63 -4.65 -2.82
N GLY A 68 5.53 -5.99 -2.96
CA GLY A 68 5.16 -6.61 -4.23
C GLY A 68 6.20 -6.47 -5.32
N THR A 69 7.47 -6.61 -4.98
CA THR A 69 8.56 -6.50 -5.96
C THR A 69 8.50 -7.61 -7.01
N HIS A 70 8.19 -8.83 -6.61
CA HIS A 70 8.13 -9.96 -7.54
C HIS A 70 6.69 -10.29 -7.92
N GLY A 71 5.90 -10.79 -7.00
CA GLY A 71 4.52 -11.15 -7.32
C GLY A 71 3.88 -11.88 -6.15
N VAL A 72 4.26 -13.14 -5.94
CA VAL A 72 3.62 -14.01 -4.96
C VAL A 72 3.71 -13.46 -3.53
N GLU A 73 4.72 -12.69 -3.20
CA GLU A 73 4.85 -12.08 -1.88
C GLU A 73 4.03 -10.80 -1.71
N GLY A 74 3.39 -10.33 -2.79
CA GLY A 74 2.62 -9.09 -2.78
C GLY A 74 1.59 -9.00 -1.66
N PRO A 75 0.74 -10.03 -1.45
CA PRO A 75 -0.26 -9.98 -0.38
C PRO A 75 0.34 -9.76 1.00
N PHE A 76 1.49 -10.37 1.28
CA PHE A 76 2.14 -10.20 2.58
C PHE A 76 2.60 -8.75 2.79
N GLY A 77 3.35 -8.23 1.83
CA GLY A 77 3.84 -6.85 1.93
C GLY A 77 2.72 -5.82 1.95
N SER A 78 1.69 -6.04 1.12
CA SER A 78 0.50 -5.19 1.11
C SER A 78 -0.16 -5.18 2.49
N ALA A 79 -0.33 -6.35 3.10
CA ALA A 79 -0.95 -6.46 4.42
C ALA A 79 -0.12 -5.73 5.48
N CYS A 80 1.20 -5.84 5.42
CA CYS A 80 2.08 -5.14 6.35
C CYS A 80 1.94 -3.62 6.22
N GLN A 81 1.92 -3.11 4.99
CA GLN A 81 1.76 -1.67 4.76
C GLN A 81 0.39 -1.19 5.22
N THR A 82 -0.67 -1.94 4.90
CA THR A 82 -2.02 -1.58 5.29
C THR A 82 -2.17 -1.59 6.81
N ALA A 83 -1.63 -2.60 7.48
CA ALA A 83 -1.67 -2.67 8.94
C ALA A 83 -0.92 -1.50 9.57
N TRP A 84 0.23 -1.15 9.03
CA TRP A 84 1.01 -0.02 9.51
C TRP A 84 0.24 1.29 9.39
N LEU A 85 -0.38 1.52 8.23
CA LEU A 85 -1.17 2.73 7.99
C LEU A 85 -2.45 2.77 8.82
N SER A 86 -2.97 1.60 9.19
CA SER A 86 -4.24 1.50 9.92
C SER A 86 -4.10 1.71 11.41
N GLN A 87 -2.90 1.89 11.93
CA GLN A 87 -2.71 2.10 13.36
C GLN A 87 -3.32 3.42 13.78
N ASN A 88 -4.12 3.38 14.84
CA ASN A 88 -4.84 4.56 15.32
C ASN A 88 -3.95 5.56 16.02
N THR A 89 -2.78 5.15 16.42
CA THR A 89 -1.84 6.08 17.01
C THR A 89 -1.40 7.02 15.91
N PRO A 90 -1.57 8.33 16.08
CA PRO A 90 -0.98 9.25 15.13
C PRO A 90 0.47 8.86 15.00
N TRP A 91 0.89 8.61 13.79
CA TRP A 91 2.27 8.25 13.57
C TRP A 91 3.13 9.32 14.17
N GLN A 92 3.78 8.93 15.23
CA GLN A 92 4.72 9.78 15.92
C GLN A 92 6.01 9.82 15.14
N LEU A 93 5.89 10.20 13.85
CA LEU A 93 7.09 10.41 13.07
C LEU A 93 7.85 11.60 13.64
N PRO A 94 9.17 11.51 13.75
CA PRO A 94 9.96 12.69 14.06
C PRO A 94 9.65 13.80 13.04
N ASP A 95 9.73 15.06 13.47
CA ASP A 95 9.35 16.19 12.62
C ASP A 95 10.12 16.22 11.31
N ASP A 96 11.34 15.69 11.27
CA ASP A 96 12.19 15.71 10.09
C ASP A 96 12.11 14.45 9.26
N THR A 97 11.19 13.53 9.59
CA THR A 97 11.08 12.22 8.93
C THR A 97 9.74 12.09 8.22
N ALA A 98 9.78 11.60 6.99
CA ALA A 98 8.60 11.24 6.22
C ALA A 98 8.68 9.77 5.82
N VAL A 99 7.54 9.20 5.46
CA VAL A 99 7.43 7.83 4.99
C VAL A 99 6.79 7.82 3.62
N LEU A 100 7.39 7.07 2.70
CA LEU A 100 6.88 6.84 1.37
C LEU A 100 6.56 5.35 1.25
N ALA A 101 5.29 5.00 1.18
CA ALA A 101 4.85 3.62 1.01
C ALA A 101 4.52 3.41 -0.47
N ILE A 102 5.26 2.51 -1.12
CA ILE A 102 5.04 2.13 -2.51
C ILE A 102 4.34 0.79 -2.52
N HIS A 103 3.06 0.80 -2.86
CA HIS A 103 2.20 -0.38 -2.78
C HIS A 103 2.24 -1.15 -4.09
N LEU A 104 2.63 -2.43 -3.99
CA LEU A 104 2.66 -3.38 -5.10
C LEU A 104 3.38 -2.78 -6.32
N ILE A 105 4.68 -2.58 -6.16
CA ILE A 105 5.51 -1.93 -7.19
C ILE A 105 5.51 -2.71 -8.50
N ASN A 106 5.23 -4.03 -8.44
CA ASN A 106 4.99 -4.86 -9.61
C ASN A 106 3.54 -5.33 -9.59
N PRO A 107 2.59 -4.47 -9.98
CA PRO A 107 1.17 -4.82 -9.86
C PRO A 107 0.77 -5.95 -10.81
N TRP A 108 1.41 -6.07 -11.97
CA TRP A 108 1.14 -7.15 -12.90
C TRP A 108 1.54 -8.50 -12.30
N GLY A 109 2.75 -8.58 -11.76
CA GLY A 109 3.20 -9.80 -11.09
C GLY A 109 2.31 -10.18 -9.92
N SER A 110 1.88 -9.21 -9.13
CA SER A 110 1.01 -9.47 -7.99
C SER A 110 -0.37 -9.95 -8.41
N ALA A 111 -0.93 -9.39 -9.47
CA ALA A 111 -2.27 -9.75 -9.91
C ALA A 111 -2.32 -11.13 -10.57
N TRP A 112 -1.25 -11.51 -11.27
CA TRP A 112 -1.22 -12.75 -12.04
C TRP A 112 -0.57 -13.93 -11.31
N SER A 113 -0.09 -13.73 -10.10
CA SER A 113 0.51 -14.81 -9.32
C SER A 113 -0.50 -15.74 -8.68
#